data_d5c7e9e452ebc9ffb8c880f758755c3d
#
_entry.id   d5c7e9e452ebc9ffb8c880f758755c3d
#
_cell.length_a   1.000
_cell.length_b   1.000
_cell.length_c   1.000
_cell.angle_alpha   90.00
_cell.angle_beta   90.00
_cell.angle_gamma   90.00
#
_symmetry.space_group_name_H-M   'P 1'
#
loop_
_entity.id
_entity.type
_entity.pdbx_description
1 polymer ?
#
loop_
_entity_poly.entity_id
_entity_poly.type
_entity_poly.pdbx_seq_one_letter_code
_entity_poly.pdbx_strand_id
1 'polypeptide(L)'
;MKFARFLLAALLLIGLPAFADPVTYTAVLSGPAEFPPNASPGSGFTTVIIDTTAHTLSVDITFQDLVGITTASHIHCCTAVPGAGAIGVATELPLFTGFPVGVASGTYFHVFDTSLAGTYNPAFVTNNGGGTVAGAEAALAAGLDAGRAYLNIHSNIYPGGEIRGFLVPEPGTFILMGTGVLALALVHRRRLNATRG
;
A
#
# COMPACT_ATOMS: atom_id res chain seq x y z
N MET A 1 -37.16 9.72 52.78
CA MET A 1 -36.30 8.74 52.08
C MET A 1 -36.56 8.85 50.59
N LYS A 2 -35.64 9.48 49.83
CA LYS A 2 -35.76 9.66 48.37
C LYS A 2 -34.87 8.65 47.70
N PHE A 3 -35.44 7.63 47.03
CA PHE A 3 -34.70 6.65 46.23
C PHE A 3 -34.26 7.31 44.93
N ALA A 4 -32.94 7.51 44.73
CA ALA A 4 -32.35 7.91 43.47
C ALA A 4 -32.34 6.70 42.53
N ARG A 5 -33.11 6.78 41.44
CA ARG A 5 -33.07 5.80 40.35
C ARG A 5 -31.90 6.14 39.46
N PHE A 6 -30.81 5.35 39.55
CA PHE A 6 -29.75 5.36 38.54
C PHE A 6 -30.23 4.59 37.31
N LEU A 7 -30.56 5.31 36.24
CA LEU A 7 -30.75 4.72 34.91
C LEU A 7 -29.35 4.50 34.32
N LEU A 8 -28.92 3.24 34.30
CA LEU A 8 -27.73 2.79 33.58
C LEU A 8 -28.11 2.67 32.11
N ALA A 9 -27.78 3.69 31.29
CA ALA A 9 -27.92 3.62 29.84
C ALA A 9 -26.84 2.71 29.30
N ALA A 10 -27.18 1.44 29.04
CA ALA A 10 -26.32 0.53 28.28
C ALA A 10 -26.26 1.03 26.83
N LEU A 11 -25.12 1.63 26.46
CA LEU A 11 -24.82 2.00 25.09
C LEU A 11 -24.55 0.70 24.32
N LEU A 12 -25.55 0.21 23.58
CA LEU A 12 -25.41 -0.90 22.67
C LEU A 12 -24.49 -0.42 21.53
N LEU A 13 -23.19 -0.76 21.57
CA LEU A 13 -22.31 -0.66 20.42
C LEU A 13 -22.78 -1.71 19.40
N ILE A 14 -23.65 -1.30 18.49
CA ILE A 14 -23.91 -2.06 17.28
C ILE A 14 -22.62 -1.99 16.47
N GLY A 15 -21.85 -3.07 16.51
CA GLY A 15 -20.72 -3.24 15.62
C GLY A 15 -21.22 -3.24 14.18
N LEU A 16 -21.05 -2.14 13.47
CA LEU A 16 -21.19 -2.13 12.02
C LEU A 16 -20.18 -3.12 11.46
N PRO A 17 -20.54 -3.92 10.44
CA PRO A 17 -19.55 -4.74 9.76
C PRO A 17 -18.44 -3.79 9.30
N ALA A 18 -17.23 -3.97 9.80
CA ALA A 18 -16.04 -3.32 9.27
C ALA A 18 -15.80 -3.97 7.89
N PHE A 19 -16.27 -3.33 6.84
CA PHE A 19 -15.73 -3.60 5.52
C PHE A 19 -14.25 -3.22 5.62
N ALA A 20 -13.37 -4.11 5.18
CA ALA A 20 -11.97 -3.75 5.05
C ALA A 20 -11.93 -2.61 4.02
N ASP A 21 -11.66 -1.39 4.48
CA ASP A 21 -11.45 -0.27 3.58
C ASP A 21 -10.19 -0.54 2.75
N PRO A 22 -10.13 -0.09 1.47
CA PRO A 22 -8.91 -0.20 0.69
C PRO A 22 -7.76 0.47 1.42
N VAL A 23 -6.61 -0.20 1.49
CA VAL A 23 -5.42 0.33 2.15
C VAL A 23 -4.50 0.93 1.11
N THR A 24 -4.07 2.18 1.36
CA THR A 24 -3.16 2.93 0.50
C THR A 24 -1.73 2.85 1.03
N TYR A 25 -0.80 2.56 0.14
CA TYR A 25 0.64 2.53 0.38
C TYR A 25 1.34 3.46 -0.59
N THR A 26 2.40 4.11 -0.14
CA THR A 26 3.22 4.97 -0.98
C THR A 26 4.70 4.65 -0.86
N ALA A 27 5.45 4.98 -1.89
CA ALA A 27 6.91 4.91 -1.85
C ALA A 27 7.55 5.99 -2.73
N VAL A 28 8.65 6.56 -2.25
CA VAL A 28 9.60 7.29 -3.09
C VAL A 28 10.59 6.29 -3.66
N LEU A 29 10.77 6.30 -4.99
CA LEU A 29 11.67 5.41 -5.70
C LEU A 29 13.00 6.12 -5.98
N SER A 30 14.12 5.45 -5.71
CA SER A 30 15.45 6.01 -5.95
C SER A 30 16.50 4.91 -6.14
N GLY A 31 17.59 5.25 -6.82
CA GLY A 31 18.75 4.36 -7.03
C GLY A 31 19.44 3.96 -5.71
N PRO A 32 19.67 4.89 -4.77
CA PRO A 32 20.24 4.56 -3.45
C PRO A 32 19.41 3.58 -2.63
N ALA A 33 18.09 3.48 -2.89
CA ALA A 33 17.23 2.51 -2.22
C ALA A 33 17.32 1.09 -2.81
N GLU A 34 17.97 0.90 -3.97
CA GLU A 34 18.16 -0.42 -4.58
C GLU A 34 19.06 -1.35 -3.76
N PHE A 35 19.05 -2.64 -4.11
CA PHE A 35 19.88 -3.64 -3.45
C PHE A 35 20.58 -4.54 -4.47
N PRO A 36 21.90 -4.38 -4.64
CA PRO A 36 22.74 -3.36 -3.99
C PRO A 36 22.35 -1.93 -4.42
N PRO A 37 22.65 -0.90 -3.59
CA PRO A 37 22.42 0.49 -3.97
C PRO A 37 23.17 0.86 -5.24
N ASN A 38 22.59 1.75 -6.06
CA ASN A 38 23.23 2.31 -7.24
C ASN A 38 23.20 3.85 -7.22
N ALA A 39 23.97 4.46 -8.13
CA ALA A 39 24.12 5.91 -8.20
C ALA A 39 23.20 6.56 -9.27
N SER A 40 22.12 5.89 -9.70
CA SER A 40 21.19 6.49 -10.63
C SER A 40 20.59 7.77 -10.03
N PRO A 41 20.56 8.89 -10.79
CA PRO A 41 19.82 10.09 -10.41
C PRO A 41 18.30 9.90 -10.59
N GLY A 42 17.89 8.78 -11.20
CA GLY A 42 16.49 8.46 -11.43
C GLY A 42 15.68 8.52 -10.15
N SER A 43 14.48 9.05 -10.26
CA SER A 43 13.55 9.21 -9.14
C SER A 43 12.14 8.86 -9.57
N GLY A 44 11.32 8.50 -8.61
CA GLY A 44 9.91 8.21 -8.85
C GLY A 44 9.08 8.25 -7.57
N PHE A 45 7.79 8.19 -7.77
CA PHE A 45 6.81 8.04 -6.70
C PHE A 45 5.75 7.03 -7.12
N THR A 46 5.29 6.23 -6.20
CA THR A 46 4.22 5.28 -6.46
C THR A 46 3.18 5.32 -5.35
N THR A 47 1.93 5.16 -5.76
CA THR A 47 0.79 4.87 -4.88
C THR A 47 0.23 3.50 -5.26
N VAL A 48 0.12 2.63 -4.28
CA VAL A 48 -0.47 1.30 -4.43
C VAL A 48 -1.66 1.20 -3.49
N ILE A 49 -2.81 0.79 -4.02
CA ILE A 49 -4.03 0.60 -3.23
C ILE A 49 -4.47 -0.85 -3.38
N ILE A 50 -4.61 -1.57 -2.27
CA ILE A 50 -5.16 -2.93 -2.27
C ILE A 50 -6.51 -2.94 -1.56
N ASP A 51 -7.50 -3.57 -2.19
CA ASP A 51 -8.81 -3.87 -1.62
C ASP A 51 -9.07 -5.37 -1.73
N THR A 52 -8.91 -6.08 -0.62
CA THR A 52 -9.11 -7.54 -0.57
C THR A 52 -10.58 -7.95 -0.55
N THR A 53 -11.50 -6.99 -0.38
CA THR A 53 -12.95 -7.23 -0.47
C THR A 53 -13.43 -7.12 -1.92
N ALA A 54 -12.94 -6.09 -2.63
CA ALA A 54 -13.20 -5.89 -4.05
C ALA A 54 -12.27 -6.70 -4.96
N HIS A 55 -11.25 -7.35 -4.41
CA HIS A 55 -10.21 -8.07 -5.14
C HIS A 55 -9.49 -7.19 -6.18
N THR A 56 -9.03 -6.01 -5.77
CA THR A 56 -8.33 -5.08 -6.66
C THR A 56 -6.99 -4.64 -6.10
N LEU A 57 -6.01 -4.47 -7.00
CA LEU A 57 -4.72 -3.85 -6.74
C LEU A 57 -4.52 -2.73 -7.76
N SER A 58 -4.63 -1.48 -7.30
CA SER A 58 -4.35 -0.30 -8.13
C SER A 58 -2.88 0.10 -7.95
N VAL A 59 -2.20 0.36 -9.06
CA VAL A 59 -0.79 0.78 -9.09
C VAL A 59 -0.68 2.04 -9.92
N ASP A 60 -0.24 3.14 -9.29
CA ASP A 60 0.06 4.42 -9.92
C ASP A 60 1.55 4.72 -9.74
N ILE A 61 2.25 5.03 -10.82
CA ILE A 61 3.69 5.30 -10.81
C ILE A 61 3.98 6.54 -11.65
N THR A 62 4.83 7.43 -11.11
CA THR A 62 5.47 8.50 -11.86
C THR A 62 6.97 8.35 -11.69
N PHE A 63 7.75 8.45 -12.77
CA PHE A 63 9.21 8.34 -12.72
C PHE A 63 9.87 9.24 -13.74
N GLN A 64 11.10 9.62 -13.44
CA GLN A 64 11.89 10.53 -14.29
C GLN A 64 13.39 10.32 -14.10
N ASP A 65 14.16 10.85 -15.06
CA ASP A 65 15.62 10.97 -15.01
C ASP A 65 16.36 9.62 -14.84
N LEU A 66 15.78 8.51 -15.37
CA LEU A 66 16.47 7.25 -15.42
C LEU A 66 17.72 7.37 -16.33
N VAL A 67 18.81 6.71 -15.93
CA VAL A 67 20.02 6.62 -16.76
C VAL A 67 19.79 5.70 -17.95
N GLY A 68 19.05 4.60 -17.71
CA GLY A 68 18.63 3.66 -18.75
C GLY A 68 17.24 3.93 -19.28
N ILE A 69 16.82 3.12 -20.23
CA ILE A 69 15.43 3.06 -20.67
C ILE A 69 14.74 1.89 -19.98
N THR A 70 13.49 2.06 -19.57
CA THR A 70 12.70 1.07 -18.84
C THR A 70 12.59 -0.25 -19.57
N THR A 71 12.65 -1.34 -18.83
CA THR A 71 12.47 -2.71 -19.34
C THR A 71 11.34 -3.44 -18.59
N ALA A 72 11.12 -3.15 -17.32
CA ALA A 72 10.07 -3.75 -16.51
C ALA A 72 9.80 -2.93 -15.23
N SER A 73 8.66 -3.19 -14.60
CA SER A 73 8.36 -2.80 -13.22
C SER A 73 7.52 -3.88 -12.56
N HIS A 74 7.73 -4.07 -11.24
CA HIS A 74 7.05 -5.08 -10.44
C HIS A 74 6.89 -4.62 -8.99
N ILE A 75 5.97 -5.31 -8.28
CA ILE A 75 6.03 -5.37 -6.82
C ILE A 75 6.69 -6.67 -6.40
N HIS A 76 7.67 -6.57 -5.52
CA HIS A 76 8.38 -7.66 -4.88
C HIS A 76 7.88 -7.86 -3.46
N CYS A 77 7.71 -9.10 -3.02
CA CYS A 77 7.29 -9.45 -1.66
C CYS A 77 7.74 -10.88 -1.30
N CYS A 78 8.01 -11.25 -0.06
CA CYS A 78 8.01 -10.42 1.10
C CYS A 78 9.38 -10.56 1.76
N THR A 79 10.09 -9.47 1.93
CA THR A 79 11.45 -9.48 2.48
C THR A 79 11.47 -10.01 3.92
N ALA A 80 12.61 -10.54 4.37
CA ALA A 80 12.75 -11.07 5.72
C ALA A 80 12.60 -9.97 6.79
N VAL A 81 13.09 -8.75 6.45
CA VAL A 81 13.08 -7.59 7.36
C VAL A 81 12.31 -6.46 6.67
N PRO A 82 11.39 -5.77 7.39
CA PRO A 82 10.73 -4.57 6.87
C PRO A 82 11.72 -3.51 6.41
N GLY A 83 11.47 -2.92 5.25
CA GLY A 83 12.30 -1.84 4.69
C GLY A 83 13.70 -2.24 4.24
N ALA A 84 14.06 -3.53 4.21
CA ALA A 84 15.42 -3.96 3.89
C ALA A 84 15.48 -5.27 3.08
N GLY A 85 16.60 -5.45 2.33
CA GLY A 85 16.89 -6.65 1.58
C GLY A 85 16.24 -6.69 0.19
N ALA A 86 16.31 -7.84 -0.47
CA ALA A 86 15.69 -8.11 -1.77
C ALA A 86 14.98 -9.46 -1.74
N ILE A 87 13.95 -9.61 -2.56
CA ILE A 87 13.14 -10.83 -2.69
C ILE A 87 12.60 -10.95 -4.13
N GLY A 88 12.05 -12.10 -4.48
CA GLY A 88 11.44 -12.35 -5.78
C GLY A 88 10.20 -11.51 -6.05
N VAL A 89 9.83 -11.46 -7.32
CA VAL A 89 8.64 -10.75 -7.80
C VAL A 89 7.37 -11.44 -7.28
N ALA A 90 6.44 -10.65 -6.75
CA ALA A 90 5.12 -11.12 -6.30
C ALA A 90 4.05 -10.98 -7.39
N THR A 91 4.09 -9.89 -8.15
CA THR A 91 3.12 -9.57 -9.20
C THR A 91 3.44 -10.26 -10.53
N GLU A 92 2.65 -9.99 -11.56
CA GLU A 92 2.77 -10.61 -12.88
C GLU A 92 4.16 -10.47 -13.52
N LEU A 93 4.46 -11.40 -14.41
CA LEU A 93 5.70 -11.44 -15.20
C LEU A 93 5.37 -11.39 -16.69
N PRO A 94 6.26 -10.85 -17.56
CA PRO A 94 7.60 -10.32 -17.26
C PRO A 94 7.62 -8.89 -16.73
N LEU A 95 6.51 -8.18 -16.74
CA LEU A 95 6.34 -6.79 -16.29
C LEU A 95 4.86 -6.51 -16.08
N PHE A 96 4.53 -5.42 -15.41
CA PHE A 96 3.15 -4.95 -15.32
C PHE A 96 2.54 -4.73 -16.71
N THR A 97 1.35 -5.28 -16.94
CA THR A 97 0.60 -5.10 -18.19
C THR A 97 0.44 -3.63 -18.55
N GLY A 98 0.94 -3.24 -19.73
CA GLY A 98 0.87 -1.86 -20.20
C GLY A 98 1.90 -0.90 -19.59
N PHE A 99 2.87 -1.38 -18.81
CA PHE A 99 3.94 -0.54 -18.30
C PHE A 99 4.77 0.05 -19.45
N PRO A 100 5.08 1.37 -19.43
CA PRO A 100 5.85 2.00 -20.50
C PRO A 100 7.29 1.50 -20.50
N VAL A 101 7.68 0.81 -21.58
CA VAL A 101 9.05 0.34 -21.82
C VAL A 101 9.76 1.20 -22.85
N GLY A 102 11.11 1.24 -22.78
CA GLY A 102 11.93 1.99 -23.74
C GLY A 102 11.99 3.50 -23.47
N VAL A 103 11.64 3.95 -22.28
CA VAL A 103 11.61 5.38 -21.89
C VAL A 103 12.44 5.63 -20.62
N ALA A 104 12.95 6.85 -20.46
CA ALA A 104 13.70 7.26 -19.26
C ALA A 104 12.82 8.03 -18.24
N SER A 105 11.60 8.37 -18.62
CA SER A 105 10.63 9.06 -17.78
C SER A 105 9.22 8.69 -18.24
N GLY A 106 8.26 8.65 -17.33
CA GLY A 106 6.90 8.29 -17.69
C GLY A 106 5.95 8.22 -16.50
N THR A 107 4.70 7.88 -16.82
CA THR A 107 3.64 7.59 -15.85
C THR A 107 2.99 6.28 -16.20
N TYR A 108 2.45 5.61 -15.20
CA TYR A 108 1.72 4.36 -15.36
C TYR A 108 0.57 4.29 -14.37
N PHE A 109 -0.58 3.81 -14.83
CA PHE A 109 -1.72 3.49 -13.98
C PHE A 109 -2.40 2.23 -14.48
N HIS A 110 -2.63 1.29 -13.56
CA HIS A 110 -3.38 0.07 -13.85
C HIS A 110 -4.10 -0.46 -12.61
N VAL A 111 -5.24 -1.09 -12.81
CA VAL A 111 -5.99 -1.80 -11.77
C VAL A 111 -6.02 -3.28 -12.14
N PHE A 112 -5.41 -4.09 -11.30
CA PHE A 112 -5.36 -5.54 -11.43
C PHE A 112 -6.52 -6.18 -10.66
N ASP A 113 -7.06 -7.26 -11.21
CA ASP A 113 -7.98 -8.16 -10.50
C ASP A 113 -7.16 -9.19 -9.73
N THR A 114 -7.13 -9.07 -8.40
CA THR A 114 -6.37 -9.93 -7.51
C THR A 114 -6.98 -11.31 -7.31
N SER A 115 -8.18 -11.56 -7.82
CA SER A 115 -8.79 -12.89 -7.87
C SER A 115 -8.25 -13.77 -9.02
N LEU A 116 -7.47 -13.17 -9.95
CA LEU A 116 -6.92 -13.87 -11.10
C LEU A 116 -5.46 -14.30 -10.87
N ALA A 117 -5.16 -15.54 -11.25
CA ALA A 117 -3.80 -16.08 -11.14
C ALA A 117 -2.76 -15.30 -11.97
N GLY A 118 -3.19 -14.69 -13.09
CA GLY A 118 -2.32 -13.88 -13.96
C GLY A 118 -1.77 -12.62 -13.31
N THR A 119 -2.39 -12.13 -12.25
CA THR A 119 -1.93 -10.97 -11.48
C THR A 119 -0.64 -11.26 -10.70
N TYR A 120 -0.33 -12.52 -10.48
CA TYR A 120 0.80 -12.96 -9.65
C TYR A 120 1.84 -13.75 -10.42
N ASN A 121 3.08 -13.64 -9.96
CA ASN A 121 4.12 -14.60 -10.30
C ASN A 121 3.73 -16.00 -9.79
N PRO A 122 3.71 -17.06 -10.62
CA PRO A 122 3.37 -18.41 -10.17
C PRO A 122 4.22 -18.91 -9.00
N ALA A 123 5.50 -18.51 -8.95
CA ALA A 123 6.38 -18.84 -7.84
C ALA A 123 5.92 -18.18 -6.52
N PHE A 124 5.37 -16.96 -6.58
CA PHE A 124 4.82 -16.30 -5.41
C PHE A 124 3.56 -17.01 -4.91
N VAL A 125 2.66 -17.40 -5.83
CA VAL A 125 1.46 -18.19 -5.49
C VAL A 125 1.84 -19.48 -4.76
N THR A 126 2.86 -20.18 -5.26
CA THR A 126 3.32 -21.45 -4.66
C THR A 126 3.99 -21.23 -3.31
N ASN A 127 4.93 -20.29 -3.21
CA ASN A 127 5.84 -20.17 -2.08
C ASN A 127 5.24 -19.34 -0.92
N ASN A 128 4.38 -18.37 -1.24
CA ASN A 128 3.80 -17.42 -0.29
C ASN A 128 2.28 -17.61 -0.12
N GLY A 129 1.60 -18.00 -1.20
CA GLY A 129 0.14 -18.18 -1.23
C GLY A 129 -0.35 -19.58 -0.87
N GLY A 130 0.54 -20.50 -0.48
CA GLY A 130 0.17 -21.88 -0.22
C GLY A 130 -0.43 -22.60 -1.43
N GLY A 131 -0.06 -22.18 -2.65
CA GLY A 131 -0.53 -22.74 -3.92
C GLY A 131 -1.91 -22.22 -4.37
N THR A 132 -2.44 -21.18 -3.73
CA THR A 132 -3.76 -20.62 -4.08
C THR A 132 -3.67 -19.12 -4.37
N VAL A 133 -4.53 -18.62 -5.26
CA VAL A 133 -4.62 -17.20 -5.60
C VAL A 133 -5.08 -16.38 -4.40
N ALA A 134 -6.09 -16.85 -3.67
CA ALA A 134 -6.56 -16.18 -2.46
C ALA A 134 -5.47 -16.09 -1.38
N GLY A 135 -4.64 -17.15 -1.26
CA GLY A 135 -3.48 -17.12 -0.37
C GLY A 135 -2.40 -16.14 -0.84
N ALA A 136 -2.18 -15.99 -2.15
CA ALA A 136 -1.25 -15.00 -2.70
C ALA A 136 -1.73 -13.57 -2.44
N GLU A 137 -3.02 -13.28 -2.61
CA GLU A 137 -3.62 -11.99 -2.26
C GLU A 137 -3.40 -11.68 -0.77
N ALA A 138 -3.75 -12.61 0.12
CA ALA A 138 -3.56 -12.44 1.56
C ALA A 138 -2.08 -12.24 1.93
N ALA A 139 -1.16 -12.97 1.30
CA ALA A 139 0.27 -12.85 1.53
C ALA A 139 0.82 -11.50 1.06
N LEU A 140 0.36 -11.00 -0.10
CA LEU A 140 0.75 -9.69 -0.62
C LEU A 140 0.23 -8.58 0.29
N ALA A 141 -1.05 -8.61 0.69
CA ALA A 141 -1.63 -7.65 1.61
C ALA A 141 -0.88 -7.61 2.95
N ALA A 142 -0.64 -8.77 3.56
CA ALA A 142 0.13 -8.85 4.80
C ALA A 142 1.58 -8.37 4.66
N GLY A 143 2.21 -8.58 3.49
CA GLY A 143 3.55 -8.10 3.19
C GLY A 143 3.61 -6.58 3.03
N LEU A 144 2.59 -5.99 2.41
CA LEU A 144 2.42 -4.55 2.30
C LEU A 144 2.24 -3.91 3.69
N ASP A 145 1.32 -4.44 4.49
CA ASP A 145 1.06 -3.97 5.86
C ASP A 145 2.32 -4.02 6.75
N ALA A 146 3.11 -5.07 6.57
CA ALA A 146 4.34 -5.26 7.33
C ALA A 146 5.54 -4.44 6.80
N GLY A 147 5.39 -3.62 5.75
CA GLY A 147 6.48 -2.88 5.12
C GLY A 147 7.55 -3.79 4.50
N ARG A 148 7.17 -4.98 4.04
CA ARG A 148 8.04 -6.02 3.49
C ARG A 148 7.92 -6.17 1.97
N ALA A 149 7.13 -5.29 1.33
CA ALA A 149 6.99 -5.21 -0.11
C ALA A 149 7.62 -3.93 -0.64
N TYR A 150 8.18 -3.99 -1.83
CA TYR A 150 8.71 -2.84 -2.53
C TYR A 150 8.34 -2.87 -4.01
N LEU A 151 8.21 -1.68 -4.61
CA LEU A 151 8.10 -1.53 -6.06
C LEU A 151 9.45 -1.10 -6.61
N ASN A 152 9.84 -1.68 -7.75
CA ASN A 152 11.01 -1.21 -8.48
C ASN A 152 10.73 -1.06 -9.97
N ILE A 153 11.62 -0.28 -10.63
CA ILE A 153 11.67 -0.09 -12.07
C ILE A 153 13.04 -0.55 -12.54
N HIS A 154 13.03 -1.47 -13.51
CA HIS A 154 14.23 -1.98 -14.18
C HIS A 154 14.51 -1.18 -15.45
N SER A 155 15.79 -1.06 -15.79
CA SER A 155 16.22 -0.50 -17.07
C SER A 155 17.26 -1.38 -17.75
N ASN A 156 17.58 -1.04 -19.00
CA ASN A 156 18.64 -1.74 -19.75
C ASN A 156 20.05 -1.53 -19.15
N ILE A 157 20.26 -0.48 -18.37
CA ILE A 157 21.53 -0.20 -17.66
C ILE A 157 21.56 -0.88 -16.30
N TYR A 158 20.41 -0.98 -15.64
CA TYR A 158 20.24 -1.62 -14.34
C TYR A 158 19.17 -2.73 -14.43
N PRO A 159 19.52 -3.89 -15.01
CA PRO A 159 18.55 -4.97 -15.21
C PRO A 159 18.06 -5.61 -13.89
N GLY A 160 18.78 -5.42 -12.79
CA GLY A 160 18.37 -5.83 -11.44
C GLY A 160 17.43 -4.84 -10.73
N GLY A 161 17.26 -3.63 -11.28
CA GLY A 161 16.49 -2.52 -10.73
C GLY A 161 17.30 -1.23 -10.78
N GLU A 162 16.73 -0.17 -11.34
CA GLU A 162 17.34 1.15 -11.38
C GLU A 162 16.90 2.02 -10.22
N ILE A 163 15.62 2.03 -9.93
CA ILE A 163 15.03 2.74 -8.79
C ILE A 163 14.00 1.88 -8.09
N ARG A 164 13.97 1.93 -6.76
CA ARG A 164 12.94 1.25 -5.95
C ARG A 164 12.57 2.03 -4.70
N GLY A 165 11.47 1.59 -4.06
CA GLY A 165 11.06 2.07 -2.75
C GLY A 165 10.19 1.05 -2.02
N PHE A 166 10.38 0.92 -0.69
CA PHE A 166 9.49 0.11 0.14
C PHE A 166 8.15 0.79 0.30
N LEU A 167 7.10 0.03 0.06
CA LEU A 167 5.72 0.47 0.17
C LEU A 167 5.35 0.55 1.66
N VAL A 168 4.99 1.75 2.12
CA VAL A 168 4.58 1.99 3.49
C VAL A 168 3.13 2.48 3.51
N PRO A 169 2.33 2.03 4.49
CA PRO A 169 0.96 2.52 4.63
C PRO A 169 0.96 4.05 4.77
N GLU A 170 0.04 4.72 4.09
CA GLU A 170 -0.19 6.13 4.38
C GLU A 170 -0.58 6.29 5.86
N PRO A 171 0.08 7.18 6.60
CA PRO A 171 -0.31 7.41 7.97
C PRO A 171 -1.79 7.78 8.02
N GLY A 172 -2.56 7.08 8.83
CA GLY A 172 -3.97 7.43 9.10
C GLY A 172 -4.15 8.79 9.80
N THR A 173 -3.17 9.69 9.63
CA THR A 173 -3.08 11.03 10.20
C THR A 173 -4.29 11.87 9.86
N PHE A 174 -4.85 11.71 8.66
CA PHE A 174 -6.05 12.42 8.24
C PHE A 174 -7.30 11.95 9.02
N ILE A 175 -7.41 10.64 9.31
CA ILE A 175 -8.49 10.08 10.13
C ILE A 175 -8.31 10.56 11.57
N LEU A 176 -7.09 10.53 12.10
CA LEU A 176 -6.78 10.98 13.45
C LEU A 176 -7.02 12.48 13.63
N MET A 177 -6.62 13.31 12.66
CA MET A 177 -6.92 14.74 12.64
C MET A 177 -8.43 15.01 12.55
N GLY A 178 -9.14 14.31 11.67
CA GLY A 178 -10.59 14.45 11.51
C GLY A 178 -11.36 14.09 12.79
N THR A 179 -11.02 12.99 13.44
CA THR A 179 -11.60 12.56 14.72
C THR A 179 -11.24 13.50 15.86
N GLY A 180 -10.00 14.03 15.90
CA GLY A 180 -9.58 15.02 16.88
C GLY A 180 -10.34 16.33 16.76
N VAL A 181 -10.51 16.87 15.56
CA VAL A 181 -11.28 18.09 15.30
C VAL A 181 -12.75 17.89 15.67
N LEU A 182 -13.35 16.74 15.30
CA LEU A 182 -14.72 16.42 15.65
C LEU A 182 -14.91 16.33 17.18
N ALA A 183 -14.01 15.67 17.89
CA ALA A 183 -14.04 15.58 19.34
C ALA A 183 -13.96 16.97 20.01
N LEU A 184 -13.05 17.83 19.54
CA LEU A 184 -12.92 19.20 20.02
C LEU A 184 -14.17 20.02 19.77
N ALA A 185 -14.79 19.90 18.59
CA ALA A 185 -16.05 20.57 18.26
C ALA A 185 -17.20 20.15 19.17
N LEU A 186 -17.31 18.84 19.47
CA LEU A 186 -18.32 18.30 20.38
C LEU A 186 -18.12 18.78 21.82
N VAL A 187 -16.88 18.83 22.32
CA VAL A 187 -16.57 19.35 23.65
C VAL A 187 -16.88 20.85 23.73
N HIS A 188 -16.50 21.62 22.70
CA HIS A 188 -16.81 23.04 22.64
C HIS A 188 -18.33 23.32 22.66
N ARG A 189 -19.09 22.60 21.85
CA ARG A 189 -20.56 22.70 21.81
C ARG A 189 -21.20 22.38 23.17
N ARG A 190 -20.71 21.37 23.90
CA ARG A 190 -21.18 21.04 25.24
C ARG A 190 -20.92 22.16 26.24
N ARG A 191 -19.76 22.81 26.19
CA ARG A 191 -19.42 23.94 27.05
C ARG A 191 -20.33 25.14 26.80
N LEU A 192 -20.58 25.48 25.53
CA LEU A 192 -21.48 26.59 25.18
C LEU A 192 -22.93 26.37 25.67
N ASN A 193 -23.41 25.12 25.63
CA ASN A 193 -24.75 24.81 26.11
C ASN A 193 -24.81 24.83 27.64
N ALA A 194 -23.77 24.49 28.35
CA ALA A 194 -23.68 24.53 29.81
C ALA A 194 -23.64 25.97 30.40
N THR A 195 -23.19 26.96 29.59
CA THR A 195 -23.13 28.39 30.01
C THR A 195 -24.42 29.17 29.69
N ARG A 196 -25.39 28.56 28.98
CA ARG A 196 -26.64 29.16 28.55
C ARG A 196 -27.85 28.67 29.36
N GLY A 197 -27.71 27.70 30.25
CA GLY A 197 -28.71 27.18 31.18
C GLY A 197 -28.38 27.54 32.62
#